data_504f20a6c94d3fcf499358d7cad56682
#
_entry.id   504f20a6c94d3fcf499358d7cad56682
#
_cell.length_a   1.000
_cell.length_b   1.000
_cell.length_c   1.000
_cell.angle_alpha   90.00
_cell.angle_beta   90.00
_cell.angle_gamma   90.00
#
_symmetry.space_group_name_H-M   'P 1'
#
loop_
_entity.id
_entity.type
_entity.pdbx_description
1 polymer ?
#
loop_
_entity_poly.entity_id
_entity_poly.type
_entity_poly.pdbx_seq_one_letter_code
_entity_poly.pdbx_strand_id
1 'polypeptide(L)'
;KEADTILYAPIHDLFREINQPNDGVWRQRVNEYLDLEQFMTQAAFEAFVAELDGINGVYGMNNFYLYRSRGSKRHRLFMWDKDSAFEGVEWDIFSNRDKYMLFQRLLSFPDLRETYLRTLEDAARSAAETSEDADRSAGESWLEREITRIAALLANDVRQDPRKRFSTEQFILRRDFFARVSRTH
;
A
#
# COMPACT_ATOMS: atom_id res chain seq x y z
N LYS A 1 27.11 20.20 7.62
CA LYS A 1 27.55 19.29 6.52
C LYS A 1 27.94 17.89 7.03
N GLU A 2 28.73 17.79 8.13
CA GLU A 2 29.13 16.47 8.68
C GLU A 2 27.95 15.71 9.33
N ALA A 3 27.08 16.41 10.06
CA ALA A 3 25.86 15.85 10.64
C ALA A 3 24.90 15.32 9.56
N ASP A 4 24.79 16.01 8.42
CA ASP A 4 23.94 15.57 7.30
C ASP A 4 24.47 14.30 6.65
N THR A 5 25.78 14.17 6.50
CA THR A 5 26.41 12.96 5.93
C THR A 5 26.14 11.73 6.79
N ILE A 6 26.23 11.84 8.13
CA ILE A 6 25.94 10.75 9.06
C ILE A 6 24.44 10.38 9.03
N LEU A 7 23.57 11.37 8.90
CA LEU A 7 22.11 11.17 8.87
C LEU A 7 21.68 10.39 7.62
N TYR A 8 22.25 10.72 6.46
CA TYR A 8 21.85 10.14 5.17
C TYR A 8 22.70 8.93 4.72
N ALA A 9 23.82 8.65 5.38
CA ALA A 9 24.68 7.53 4.99
C ALA A 9 23.91 6.19 4.89
N PRO A 10 23.02 5.80 5.82
CA PRO A 10 22.32 4.52 5.70
C PRO A 10 21.38 4.43 4.50
N ILE A 11 20.78 5.53 4.05
CA ILE A 11 19.92 5.52 2.87
C ILE A 11 20.76 5.45 1.58
N HIS A 12 21.91 6.11 1.54
CA HIS A 12 22.87 5.98 0.45
C HIS A 12 23.40 4.54 0.35
N ASP A 13 23.70 3.92 1.50
CA ASP A 13 24.13 2.52 1.56
C ASP A 13 23.01 1.58 1.06
N LEU A 14 21.76 1.80 1.47
CA LEU A 14 20.61 1.04 0.99
C LEU A 14 20.52 1.08 -0.54
N PHE A 15 20.54 2.29 -1.13
CA PHE A 15 20.47 2.42 -2.59
C PHE A 15 21.66 1.78 -3.30
N ARG A 16 22.84 1.88 -2.73
CA ARG A 16 24.04 1.21 -3.26
C ARG A 16 23.86 -0.31 -3.27
N GLU A 17 23.39 -0.90 -2.15
CA GLU A 17 23.20 -2.36 -2.04
C GLU A 17 22.07 -2.87 -2.94
N ILE A 18 20.96 -2.15 -3.07
CA ILE A 18 19.90 -2.49 -4.00
C ILE A 18 20.44 -2.62 -5.44
N ASN A 19 21.35 -1.74 -5.83
CA ASN A 19 21.91 -1.69 -7.19
C ASN A 19 23.08 -2.64 -7.42
N GLN A 20 23.56 -3.39 -6.42
CA GLN A 20 24.57 -4.43 -6.62
C GLN A 20 24.03 -5.61 -7.44
N PRO A 21 24.91 -6.43 -8.05
CA PRO A 21 24.50 -7.68 -8.69
C PRO A 21 23.67 -8.55 -7.76
N ASN A 22 22.65 -9.21 -8.31
CA ASN A 22 21.82 -10.17 -7.57
C ASN A 22 22.56 -11.52 -7.43
N ASP A 23 23.57 -11.52 -6.60
CA ASP A 23 24.36 -12.70 -6.22
C ASP A 23 23.78 -13.40 -4.97
N GLY A 24 24.37 -14.51 -4.55
CA GLY A 24 23.88 -15.32 -3.42
C GLY A 24 23.82 -14.59 -2.07
N VAL A 25 24.41 -13.40 -1.92
CA VAL A 25 24.42 -12.59 -0.69
C VAL A 25 23.70 -11.24 -0.82
N TRP A 26 23.19 -10.91 -2.02
CA TRP A 26 22.49 -9.65 -2.29
C TRP A 26 21.32 -9.41 -1.31
N ARG A 27 20.47 -10.42 -1.14
CA ARG A 27 19.35 -10.36 -0.21
C ARG A 27 19.77 -10.02 1.22
N GLN A 28 20.83 -10.67 1.72
CA GLN A 28 21.33 -10.44 3.06
C GLN A 28 21.83 -9.00 3.22
N ARG A 29 22.60 -8.49 2.25
CA ARG A 29 23.09 -7.11 2.27
C ARG A 29 21.96 -6.09 2.27
N VAL A 30 20.96 -6.24 1.39
CA VAL A 30 19.82 -5.32 1.34
C VAL A 30 19.01 -5.40 2.62
N ASN A 31 18.84 -6.59 3.22
CA ASN A 31 18.08 -6.77 4.46
C ASN A 31 18.71 -6.12 5.69
N GLU A 32 20.02 -5.79 5.64
CA GLU A 32 20.65 -4.97 6.68
C GLU A 32 20.11 -3.53 6.72
N TYR A 33 19.62 -3.02 5.58
CA TYR A 33 19.20 -1.63 5.41
C TYR A 33 17.70 -1.45 5.18
N LEU A 34 16.99 -2.50 4.75
CA LEU A 34 15.54 -2.48 4.50
C LEU A 34 14.87 -3.72 5.10
N ASP A 35 13.75 -3.53 5.75
CA ASP A 35 12.90 -4.64 6.21
C ASP A 35 12.15 -5.25 5.01
N LEU A 36 12.69 -6.34 4.45
CA LEU A 36 12.21 -6.93 3.20
C LEU A 36 10.83 -7.57 3.34
N GLU A 37 10.53 -8.18 4.48
CA GLU A 37 9.21 -8.75 4.74
C GLU A 37 8.15 -7.66 4.84
N GLN A 38 8.46 -6.59 5.59
CA GLN A 38 7.58 -5.44 5.72
C GLN A 38 7.39 -4.72 4.37
N PHE A 39 8.43 -4.61 3.54
CA PHE A 39 8.33 -4.09 2.20
C PHE A 39 7.36 -4.91 1.36
N MET A 40 7.48 -6.24 1.35
CA MET A 40 6.60 -7.14 0.59
C MET A 40 5.15 -7.11 1.09
N THR A 41 4.96 -7.05 2.41
CA THR A 41 3.64 -6.87 3.02
C THR A 41 2.98 -5.56 2.56
N GLN A 42 3.74 -4.48 2.54
CA GLN A 42 3.22 -3.18 2.11
C GLN A 42 2.92 -3.15 0.62
N ALA A 43 3.82 -3.72 -0.21
CA ALA A 43 3.59 -3.85 -1.65
C ALA A 43 2.32 -4.67 -1.96
N ALA A 44 2.08 -5.73 -1.20
CA ALA A 44 0.88 -6.55 -1.33
C ALA A 44 -0.39 -5.77 -0.96
N PHE A 45 -0.36 -5.01 0.14
CA PHE A 45 -1.49 -4.20 0.53
C PHE A 45 -1.82 -3.11 -0.51
N GLU A 46 -0.80 -2.43 -1.05
CA GLU A 46 -1.02 -1.45 -2.13
C GLU A 46 -1.56 -2.08 -3.41
N ALA A 47 -1.12 -3.30 -3.74
CA ALA A 47 -1.69 -4.05 -4.86
C ALA A 47 -3.15 -4.47 -4.60
N PHE A 48 -3.48 -4.88 -3.37
CA PHE A 48 -4.85 -5.21 -2.98
C PHE A 48 -5.80 -4.03 -3.13
N VAL A 49 -5.39 -2.84 -2.70
CA VAL A 49 -6.23 -1.63 -2.85
C VAL A 49 -6.10 -0.98 -4.23
N ALA A 50 -5.38 -1.59 -5.16
CA ALA A 50 -5.08 -1.06 -6.50
C ALA A 50 -4.59 0.39 -6.47
N GLU A 51 -3.58 0.66 -5.64
CA GLU A 51 -2.99 1.99 -5.46
C GLU A 51 -2.12 2.38 -6.66
N LEU A 52 -2.57 3.35 -7.44
CA LEU A 52 -1.89 3.75 -8.68
C LEU A 52 -0.67 4.65 -8.45
N ASP A 53 -0.59 5.32 -7.31
CA ASP A 53 0.49 6.25 -6.94
C ASP A 53 1.28 5.78 -5.71
N GLY A 54 1.43 4.48 -5.55
CA GLY A 54 2.16 3.83 -4.47
C GLY A 54 3.58 3.41 -4.83
N ILE A 55 4.14 2.50 -4.02
CA ILE A 55 5.52 2.00 -4.19
C ILE A 55 5.71 1.19 -5.48
N ASN A 56 4.64 0.58 -6.01
CA ASN A 56 4.63 -0.15 -7.30
C ASN A 56 3.65 0.50 -8.29
N GLY A 57 3.29 1.75 -8.10
CA GLY A 57 2.32 2.48 -8.91
C GLY A 57 2.78 2.81 -10.32
N VAL A 58 1.89 3.42 -11.12
CA VAL A 58 2.18 3.80 -12.52
C VAL A 58 3.06 5.02 -12.63
N TYR A 59 3.03 5.90 -11.63
CA TYR A 59 3.70 7.20 -11.64
C TYR A 59 5.12 7.19 -11.07
N GLY A 60 5.59 6.03 -10.63
CA GLY A 60 6.88 5.86 -9.98
C GLY A 60 6.71 5.34 -8.54
N MET A 61 7.81 5.16 -7.83
CA MET A 61 7.80 4.78 -6.43
C MET A 61 7.52 6.03 -5.59
N ASN A 62 6.26 6.22 -5.21
CA ASN A 62 5.73 7.41 -4.52
C ASN A 62 5.02 7.07 -3.20
N ASN A 63 4.64 8.11 -2.50
CA ASN A 63 3.70 8.10 -1.38
C ASN A 63 4.07 7.12 -0.26
N PHE A 64 5.31 7.21 0.19
CA PHE A 64 5.81 6.50 1.35
C PHE A 64 6.82 7.32 2.14
N TYR A 65 6.99 6.99 3.41
CA TYR A 65 8.10 7.44 4.25
C TYR A 65 9.05 6.27 4.51
N LEU A 66 10.35 6.56 4.47
CA LEU A 66 11.36 5.67 5.01
C LEU A 66 11.65 6.07 6.45
N TYR A 67 11.29 5.21 7.39
CA TYR A 67 11.56 5.39 8.80
C TYR A 67 12.74 4.52 9.23
N ARG A 68 13.61 5.09 10.02
CA ARG A 68 14.75 4.40 10.62
C ARG A 68 14.85 4.73 12.11
N SER A 69 14.81 3.72 12.95
CA SER A 69 14.99 3.90 14.39
C SER A 69 16.41 4.36 14.71
N ARG A 70 16.55 5.15 15.77
CA ARG A 70 17.85 5.60 16.23
C ARG A 70 18.75 4.41 16.54
N GLY A 71 20.00 4.43 16.03
CA GLY A 71 20.96 3.34 16.20
C GLY A 71 20.80 2.14 15.25
N SER A 72 19.74 2.13 14.42
CA SER A 72 19.56 1.11 13.38
C SER A 72 20.06 1.58 12.02
N LYS A 73 20.53 0.66 11.18
CA LYS A 73 20.72 0.90 9.74
C LYS A 73 19.45 0.57 8.94
N ARG A 74 18.57 -0.28 9.49
CA ARG A 74 17.44 -0.87 8.81
C ARG A 74 16.27 0.12 8.75
N HIS A 75 15.74 0.32 7.57
CA HIS A 75 14.58 1.15 7.28
C HIS A 75 13.32 0.30 7.20
N ARG A 76 12.19 0.96 7.46
CA ARG A 76 10.84 0.48 7.18
C ARG A 76 10.11 1.51 6.34
N LEU A 77 9.22 1.04 5.49
CA LEU A 77 8.32 1.91 4.77
C LEU A 77 7.05 2.15 5.58
N PHE A 78 6.54 3.37 5.48
CA PHE A 78 5.20 3.71 5.95
C PHE A 78 4.44 4.33 4.79
N MET A 79 3.24 3.82 4.53
CA MET A 79 2.35 4.34 3.50
C MET A 79 1.93 5.77 3.82
N TRP A 80 1.81 6.55 2.77
CA TRP A 80 1.34 7.92 2.80
C TRP A 80 0.46 8.18 1.58
N ASP A 81 -0.53 9.08 1.71
CA ASP A 81 -1.34 9.61 0.61
C ASP A 81 -1.91 8.54 -0.32
N LYS A 82 -2.89 7.78 0.17
CA LYS A 82 -3.52 6.67 -0.57
C LYS A 82 -4.84 7.08 -1.22
N ASP A 83 -4.89 8.29 -1.76
CA ASP A 83 -6.08 8.85 -2.41
C ASP A 83 -6.32 8.32 -3.83
N SER A 84 -5.32 7.65 -4.43
CA SER A 84 -5.40 6.95 -5.72
C SER A 84 -5.71 5.46 -5.59
N ALA A 85 -6.17 5.01 -4.40
CA ALA A 85 -6.60 3.63 -4.19
C ALA A 85 -7.95 3.34 -4.85
N PHE A 86 -8.19 2.06 -5.19
CA PHE A 86 -9.41 1.54 -5.84
C PHE A 86 -9.73 2.10 -7.24
N GLU A 87 -8.82 2.80 -7.88
CA GLU A 87 -9.03 3.31 -9.23
C GLU A 87 -8.79 2.27 -10.33
N GLY A 88 -8.06 1.20 -10.02
CA GLY A 88 -7.69 0.15 -10.97
C GLY A 88 -8.13 -1.24 -10.55
N VAL A 89 -9.44 -1.50 -10.42
CA VAL A 89 -9.98 -2.80 -9.96
C VAL A 89 -9.57 -4.01 -10.81
N GLU A 90 -9.22 -3.79 -12.07
CA GLU A 90 -8.68 -4.80 -12.99
C GLU A 90 -7.13 -4.88 -12.93
N TRP A 91 -6.52 -4.27 -11.92
CA TRP A 91 -5.07 -4.20 -11.80
C TRP A 91 -4.49 -5.57 -11.49
N ASP A 92 -3.55 -6.02 -12.32
CA ASP A 92 -2.81 -7.25 -12.05
C ASP A 92 -1.94 -7.07 -10.80
N ILE A 93 -2.03 -7.98 -9.85
CA ILE A 93 -1.26 -7.98 -8.59
C ILE A 93 0.26 -7.96 -8.81
N PHE A 94 0.75 -8.33 -9.98
CA PHE A 94 2.15 -8.23 -10.37
C PHE A 94 2.43 -7.07 -11.34
N SER A 95 1.49 -6.14 -11.49
CA SER A 95 1.67 -4.96 -12.32
C SER A 95 2.96 -4.21 -11.98
N ASN A 96 3.60 -3.67 -13.01
CA ASN A 96 4.85 -2.89 -12.90
C ASN A 96 6.06 -3.64 -12.30
N ARG A 97 5.98 -4.94 -12.00
CA ARG A 97 7.13 -5.68 -11.45
C ARG A 97 8.42 -5.48 -12.25
N ASP A 98 8.31 -5.41 -13.58
CA ASP A 98 9.46 -5.28 -14.48
C ASP A 98 10.04 -3.85 -14.49
N LYS A 99 9.30 -2.86 -13.97
CA LYS A 99 9.75 -1.48 -13.82
C LYS A 99 10.52 -1.27 -12.51
N TYR A 100 10.23 -2.06 -11.48
CA TYR A 100 10.78 -1.89 -10.13
C TYR A 100 11.73 -3.03 -9.79
N MET A 101 13.02 -2.81 -10.03
CA MET A 101 14.09 -3.80 -9.85
C MET A 101 14.07 -4.43 -8.45
N LEU A 102 13.83 -3.65 -7.39
CA LEU A 102 13.77 -4.17 -6.02
C LEU A 102 12.62 -5.18 -5.90
N PHE A 103 11.41 -4.80 -6.27
CA PHE A 103 10.23 -5.67 -6.19
C PHE A 103 10.40 -6.93 -7.05
N GLN A 104 10.87 -6.78 -8.29
CA GLN A 104 11.15 -7.91 -9.20
C GLN A 104 12.12 -8.92 -8.57
N ARG A 105 13.23 -8.45 -8.00
CA ARG A 105 14.23 -9.30 -7.35
C ARG A 105 13.67 -9.98 -6.10
N LEU A 106 12.90 -9.26 -5.28
CA LEU A 106 12.30 -9.83 -4.07
C LEU A 106 11.27 -10.93 -4.40
N LEU A 107 10.49 -10.78 -5.45
CA LEU A 107 9.57 -11.82 -5.93
C LEU A 107 10.25 -13.11 -6.38
N SER A 108 11.56 -13.08 -6.69
CA SER A 108 12.32 -14.28 -7.03
C SER A 108 12.67 -15.16 -5.82
N PHE A 109 12.54 -14.64 -4.61
CA PHE A 109 12.74 -15.40 -3.37
C PHE A 109 11.41 -16.03 -2.92
N PRO A 110 11.31 -17.38 -2.84
CA PRO A 110 10.04 -18.07 -2.60
C PRO A 110 9.31 -17.63 -1.33
N ASP A 111 10.02 -17.43 -0.22
CA ASP A 111 9.48 -17.00 1.06
C ASP A 111 8.94 -15.56 1.04
N LEU A 112 9.62 -14.64 0.36
CA LEU A 112 9.16 -13.26 0.21
C LEU A 112 7.96 -13.19 -0.76
N ARG A 113 7.96 -13.99 -1.81
CA ARG A 113 6.81 -14.13 -2.69
C ARG A 113 5.61 -14.72 -1.95
N GLU A 114 5.83 -15.71 -1.09
CA GLU A 114 4.78 -16.27 -0.23
C GLU A 114 4.22 -15.21 0.73
N THR A 115 5.09 -14.42 1.38
CA THR A 115 4.67 -13.27 2.21
C THR A 115 3.75 -12.32 1.43
N TYR A 116 4.12 -11.99 0.19
CA TYR A 116 3.32 -11.13 -0.69
C TYR A 116 1.94 -11.73 -0.96
N LEU A 117 1.88 -12.98 -1.44
CA LEU A 117 0.62 -13.65 -1.80
C LEU A 117 -0.28 -13.88 -0.60
N ARG A 118 0.27 -14.31 0.53
CA ARG A 118 -0.48 -14.51 1.78
C ARG A 118 -1.06 -13.19 2.28
N THR A 119 -0.32 -12.10 2.20
CA THR A 119 -0.83 -10.78 2.58
C THR A 119 -2.02 -10.36 1.71
N LEU A 120 -1.98 -10.62 0.40
CA LEU A 120 -3.11 -10.37 -0.50
C LEU A 120 -4.34 -11.21 -0.11
N GLU A 121 -4.16 -12.49 0.15
CA GLU A 121 -5.25 -13.39 0.57
C GLU A 121 -5.85 -12.94 1.92
N ASP A 122 -5.01 -12.59 2.88
CA ASP A 122 -5.46 -12.13 4.20
C ASP A 122 -6.19 -10.79 4.11
N ALA A 123 -5.73 -9.87 3.27
CA ALA A 123 -6.39 -8.59 3.03
C ALA A 123 -7.77 -8.81 2.36
N ALA A 124 -7.85 -9.66 1.34
CA ALA A 124 -9.09 -10.00 0.66
C ALA A 124 -10.09 -10.67 1.61
N ARG A 125 -9.62 -11.63 2.42
CA ARG A 125 -10.45 -12.29 3.42
C ARG A 125 -10.98 -11.32 4.46
N SER A 126 -10.12 -10.48 5.01
CA SER A 126 -10.49 -9.46 6.00
C SER A 126 -11.48 -8.44 5.44
N ALA A 127 -11.28 -7.99 4.19
CA ALA A 127 -12.18 -7.05 3.54
C ALA A 127 -13.57 -7.64 3.28
N ALA A 128 -13.63 -8.95 2.95
CA ALA A 128 -14.87 -9.69 2.67
C ALA A 128 -15.62 -10.15 3.93
N GLU A 129 -15.02 -10.01 5.11
CA GLU A 129 -15.60 -10.51 6.37
C GLU A 129 -16.97 -9.88 6.64
N THR A 130 -18.00 -10.72 6.78
CA THR A 130 -19.36 -10.29 7.04
C THR A 130 -19.67 -10.31 8.54
N SER A 131 -20.54 -9.40 9.02
CA SER A 131 -21.00 -9.41 10.39
C SER A 131 -22.10 -10.47 10.57
N GLU A 132 -22.01 -11.26 11.63
CA GLU A 132 -23.08 -12.16 12.08
C GLU A 132 -24.18 -11.42 12.90
N ASP A 133 -23.95 -10.16 13.25
CA ASP A 133 -24.90 -9.36 13.99
C ASP A 133 -26.17 -9.04 13.15
N ALA A 134 -27.27 -9.66 13.50
CA ALA A 134 -28.57 -9.56 12.81
C ALA A 134 -29.16 -8.12 12.77
N ASP A 135 -28.59 -7.18 13.52
CA ASP A 135 -29.08 -5.79 13.65
C ASP A 135 -28.34 -4.80 12.73
N ARG A 136 -27.34 -5.26 11.98
CA ARG A 136 -26.53 -4.43 11.04
C ARG A 136 -26.43 -5.12 9.69
N SER A 137 -27.16 -4.61 8.72
CA SER A 137 -27.00 -4.89 7.28
C SER A 137 -26.39 -6.28 6.97
N ALA A 138 -27.18 -7.34 7.30
CA ALA A 138 -26.77 -8.73 7.11
C ALA A 138 -26.32 -8.95 5.65
N GLY A 139 -25.05 -9.33 5.45
CA GLY A 139 -24.46 -9.60 4.16
C GLY A 139 -23.52 -8.53 3.59
N GLU A 140 -23.38 -7.36 4.23
CA GLU A 140 -22.35 -6.38 3.84
C GLU A 140 -20.96 -6.79 4.34
N SER A 141 -19.95 -6.63 3.49
CA SER A 141 -18.55 -6.88 3.87
C SER A 141 -18.03 -5.83 4.85
N TRP A 142 -16.96 -6.15 5.58
CA TRP A 142 -16.31 -5.18 6.48
C TRP A 142 -15.91 -3.90 5.73
N LEU A 143 -15.29 -4.03 4.57
CA LEU A 143 -14.82 -2.90 3.78
C LEU A 143 -15.98 -2.01 3.32
N GLU A 144 -17.08 -2.60 2.89
CA GLU A 144 -18.29 -1.88 2.50
C GLU A 144 -18.89 -1.07 3.65
N ARG A 145 -18.97 -1.69 4.84
CA ARG A 145 -19.45 -1.00 6.05
C ARG A 145 -18.56 0.18 6.43
N GLU A 146 -17.22 0.02 6.36
CA GLU A 146 -16.30 1.09 6.68
C GLU A 146 -16.38 2.25 5.69
N ILE A 147 -16.48 1.97 4.39
CA ILE A 147 -16.71 3.00 3.36
C ILE A 147 -17.99 3.79 3.68
N THR A 148 -19.08 3.08 3.97
CA THR A 148 -20.37 3.71 4.28
C THR A 148 -20.29 4.54 5.57
N ARG A 149 -19.65 4.03 6.62
CA ARG A 149 -19.46 4.71 7.90
C ARG A 149 -18.62 5.99 7.74
N ILE A 150 -17.50 5.93 7.05
CA ILE A 150 -16.62 7.08 6.82
C ILE A 150 -17.33 8.13 5.97
N ALA A 151 -18.01 7.71 4.90
CA ALA A 151 -18.79 8.61 4.06
C ALA A 151 -19.89 9.33 4.83
N ALA A 152 -20.57 8.65 5.76
CA ALA A 152 -21.58 9.26 6.62
C ALA A 152 -20.98 10.30 7.57
N LEU A 153 -19.80 10.05 8.14
CA LEU A 153 -19.09 11.02 8.99
C LEU A 153 -18.71 12.29 8.23
N LEU A 154 -18.28 12.16 6.96
CA LEU A 154 -17.83 13.27 6.14
C LEU A 154 -18.98 14.04 5.46
N ALA A 155 -20.16 13.44 5.35
CA ALA A 155 -21.25 13.94 4.48
C ALA A 155 -21.69 15.38 4.79
N ASN A 156 -21.69 15.79 6.06
CA ASN A 156 -22.08 17.15 6.43
C ASN A 156 -21.01 18.17 6.05
N ASP A 157 -19.74 17.87 6.36
CA ASP A 157 -18.63 18.76 6.10
C ASP A 157 -18.39 18.89 4.58
N VAL A 158 -18.51 17.79 3.85
CA VAL A 158 -18.46 17.80 2.37
C VAL A 158 -19.57 18.70 1.80
N ARG A 159 -20.79 18.67 2.34
CA ARG A 159 -21.85 19.55 1.85
C ARG A 159 -21.56 21.03 2.10
N GLN A 160 -20.96 21.33 3.23
CA GLN A 160 -20.71 22.70 3.67
C GLN A 160 -19.40 23.30 3.17
N ASP A 161 -18.44 22.49 2.69
CA ASP A 161 -17.16 22.98 2.22
C ASP A 161 -17.31 23.75 0.89
N PRO A 162 -17.11 25.09 0.89
CA PRO A 162 -17.19 25.90 -0.31
C PRO A 162 -15.96 25.76 -1.21
N ARG A 163 -14.88 25.10 -0.73
CA ARG A 163 -13.61 24.97 -1.46
C ARG A 163 -13.40 23.59 -2.07
N LYS A 164 -14.34 22.66 -1.87
CA LYS A 164 -14.20 21.32 -2.45
C LYS A 164 -14.14 21.40 -3.99
N ARG A 165 -13.29 20.57 -4.58
CA ARG A 165 -13.07 20.51 -6.04
C ARG A 165 -14.09 19.65 -6.78
N PHE A 166 -15.03 19.04 -6.08
CA PHE A 166 -16.05 18.14 -6.61
C PHE A 166 -17.42 18.49 -6.02
N SER A 167 -18.49 18.10 -6.71
CA SER A 167 -19.84 18.32 -6.22
C SER A 167 -20.24 17.32 -5.14
N THR A 168 -21.29 17.63 -4.38
CA THR A 168 -21.85 16.68 -3.41
C THR A 168 -22.37 15.41 -4.08
N GLU A 169 -22.92 15.52 -5.29
CA GLU A 169 -23.37 14.39 -6.10
C GLU A 169 -22.21 13.50 -6.52
N GLN A 170 -21.07 14.09 -6.89
CA GLN A 170 -19.84 13.33 -7.21
C GLN A 170 -19.32 12.58 -5.98
N PHE A 171 -19.38 13.17 -4.80
CA PHE A 171 -19.03 12.48 -3.55
C PHE A 171 -19.92 11.25 -3.31
N ILE A 172 -21.23 11.38 -3.51
CA ILE A 172 -22.18 10.27 -3.35
C ILE A 172 -21.90 9.17 -4.37
N LEU A 173 -21.70 9.53 -5.65
CA LEU A 173 -21.37 8.58 -6.70
C LEU A 173 -20.08 7.81 -6.43
N ARG A 174 -19.02 8.47 -5.91
CA ARG A 174 -17.77 7.83 -5.55
C ARG A 174 -17.93 6.88 -4.36
N ARG A 175 -18.68 7.26 -3.33
CA ARG A 175 -19.04 6.36 -2.22
C ARG A 175 -19.69 5.08 -2.74
N ASP A 176 -20.71 5.20 -3.60
CA ASP A 176 -21.43 4.05 -4.14
C ASP A 176 -20.59 3.20 -5.09
N PHE A 177 -19.63 3.83 -5.78
CA PHE A 177 -18.63 3.13 -6.57
C PHE A 177 -17.71 2.30 -5.69
N PHE A 178 -17.10 2.88 -4.66
CA PHE A 178 -16.21 2.16 -3.75
C PHE A 178 -16.91 1.03 -2.99
N ALA A 179 -18.15 1.24 -2.54
CA ALA A 179 -18.96 0.20 -1.92
C ALA A 179 -19.25 -0.99 -2.87
N ARG A 180 -19.39 -0.74 -4.18
CA ARG A 180 -19.54 -1.82 -5.18
C ARG A 180 -18.23 -2.55 -5.44
N VAL A 181 -17.14 -1.80 -5.60
CA VAL A 181 -15.81 -2.38 -5.86
C VAL A 181 -15.39 -3.31 -4.73
N SER A 182 -15.66 -2.93 -3.48
CA SER A 182 -15.35 -3.77 -2.32
C SER A 182 -16.04 -5.14 -2.30
N ARG A 183 -17.11 -5.33 -3.10
CA ARG A 183 -17.80 -6.63 -3.25
C ARG A 183 -17.18 -7.55 -4.31
N THR A 184 -16.33 -7.01 -5.18
CA THR A 184 -15.77 -7.73 -6.33
C THR A 184 -14.29 -8.09 -6.15
N HIS A 185 -13.66 -7.60 -5.11
CA HIS A 185 -12.33 -7.96 -4.67
C HIS A 185 -12.39 -9.08 -3.64
#